data_ffea3e342e8dfb1cf30209253ac9a60b
#
_entry.id   ffea3e342e8dfb1cf30209253ac9a60b
#
_cell.length_a   1.000
_cell.length_b   1.000
_cell.length_c   1.000
_cell.angle_alpha   90.00
_cell.angle_beta   90.00
_cell.angle_gamma   90.00
#
_symmetry.space_group_name_H-M   'P 1'
#
loop_
_entity.id
_entity.type
_entity.pdbx_description
1 polymer ?
#
loop_
_entity_poly.entity_id
_entity_poly.type
_entity_poly.pdbx_seq_one_letter_code
_entity_poly.pdbx_strand_id
1 'polypeptide(L)'
;MTKRIINRPGELPSLTLQITKHAIEGRDILKEQEEGHQYISTGSALLNLALSDKADGGYLPGKVINVIGDSSSGKTFQCLTTLAEAAHNPAFDDYLLIYDDAEAASEFDLVKLFGQKTAERILPPNLDLEDPEHSRTMMDFQSSIRRLLQGDKPIIYIQDSFDALTTDQELKHAADLQDAHDKGKEAKGTYGMEKAKHASILLRLIAGGIKKTRSLVIII
;
A
#
# COMPACT_ATOMS: atom_id res chain seq x y z
N MET A 1 45.86 -10.42 -28.92
CA MET A 1 45.08 -11.58 -29.37
C MET A 1 44.05 -11.94 -28.29
N THR A 2 42.81 -11.57 -28.49
CA THR A 2 41.71 -11.82 -27.54
C THR A 2 41.18 -13.24 -27.82
N LYS A 3 41.39 -14.17 -26.89
CA LYS A 3 40.83 -15.52 -27.00
C LYS A 3 39.29 -15.45 -27.01
N ARG A 4 38.67 -15.77 -28.13
CA ARG A 4 37.23 -16.01 -28.18
C ARG A 4 36.93 -17.30 -27.37
N ILE A 5 36.16 -17.15 -26.30
CA ILE A 5 35.61 -18.29 -25.56
C ILE A 5 34.49 -18.86 -26.43
N ILE A 6 34.75 -20.05 -27.03
CA ILE A 6 33.77 -20.82 -27.79
C ILE A 6 33.04 -21.68 -26.76
N ASN A 7 31.80 -21.28 -26.35
CA ASN A 7 30.94 -22.14 -25.53
C ASN A 7 30.46 -23.34 -26.34
N ARG A 8 30.51 -24.52 -25.76
CA ARG A 8 29.89 -25.71 -26.35
C ARG A 8 28.36 -25.55 -26.35
N PRO A 9 27.68 -26.11 -27.38
CA PRO A 9 26.21 -26.08 -27.39
C PRO A 9 25.68 -26.79 -26.14
N GLY A 10 24.93 -26.05 -25.28
CA GLY A 10 24.35 -26.54 -24.04
C GLY A 10 25.04 -26.10 -22.75
N GLU A 11 26.22 -25.48 -22.79
CA GLU A 11 26.83 -24.85 -21.59
C GLU A 11 26.46 -23.36 -21.51
N LEU A 12 25.86 -22.98 -20.37
CA LEU A 12 25.64 -21.58 -20.08
C LEU A 12 26.97 -20.84 -19.87
N PRO A 13 27.10 -19.58 -20.32
CA PRO A 13 28.29 -18.78 -20.01
C PRO A 13 28.55 -18.75 -18.50
N SER A 14 29.79 -18.78 -18.08
CA SER A 14 30.19 -18.81 -16.66
C SER A 14 29.55 -17.67 -15.85
N LEU A 15 29.40 -16.49 -16.48
CA LEU A 15 28.71 -15.33 -15.86
C LEU A 15 27.22 -15.59 -15.68
N THR A 16 26.55 -16.19 -16.67
CA THR A 16 25.11 -16.52 -16.59
C THR A 16 24.89 -17.57 -15.50
N LEU A 17 25.77 -18.54 -15.36
CA LEU A 17 25.72 -19.58 -14.31
C LEU A 17 25.90 -18.95 -12.91
N GLN A 18 26.81 -17.99 -12.76
CA GLN A 18 27.00 -17.26 -11.50
C GLN A 18 25.79 -16.40 -11.14
N ILE A 19 25.24 -15.63 -12.09
CA ILE A 19 24.03 -14.83 -11.89
C ILE A 19 22.85 -15.71 -11.51
N THR A 20 22.65 -16.83 -12.20
CA THR A 20 21.57 -17.76 -11.90
C THR A 20 21.73 -18.38 -10.51
N LYS A 21 22.96 -18.77 -10.13
CA LYS A 21 23.25 -19.30 -8.80
C LYS A 21 22.95 -18.28 -7.70
N HIS A 22 23.42 -17.04 -7.84
CA HIS A 22 23.11 -15.97 -6.88
C HIS A 22 21.61 -15.64 -6.81
N ALA A 23 20.90 -15.70 -7.94
CA ALA A 23 19.46 -15.50 -7.95
C ALA A 23 18.71 -16.63 -7.24
N ILE A 24 19.16 -17.88 -7.37
CA ILE A 24 18.59 -19.03 -6.66
C ILE A 24 18.89 -18.93 -5.17
N GLU A 25 20.16 -18.72 -4.79
CA GLU A 25 20.56 -18.53 -3.39
C GLU A 25 19.82 -17.37 -2.73
N GLY A 26 19.62 -16.25 -3.45
CA GLY A 26 18.83 -15.13 -2.97
C GLY A 26 17.34 -15.48 -2.74
N ARG A 27 16.76 -16.32 -3.60
CA ARG A 27 15.37 -16.83 -3.40
C ARG A 27 15.26 -17.76 -2.21
N ASP A 28 16.23 -18.61 -1.98
CA ASP A 28 16.23 -19.54 -0.84
C ASP A 28 16.38 -18.78 0.49
N ILE A 29 17.25 -17.76 0.55
CA ILE A 29 17.37 -16.88 1.71
C ILE A 29 16.06 -16.13 1.98
N LEU A 30 15.38 -15.66 0.93
CA LEU A 30 14.08 -15.00 1.07
C LEU A 30 13.02 -15.97 1.57
N LYS A 31 13.00 -17.21 1.08
CA LYS A 31 12.07 -18.25 1.56
C LYS A 31 12.32 -18.61 3.02
N GLU A 32 13.56 -18.79 3.45
CA GLU A 32 13.90 -19.02 4.85
C GLU A 32 13.46 -17.85 5.77
N GLN A 33 13.58 -16.60 5.29
CA GLN A 33 13.09 -15.43 6.03
C GLN A 33 11.57 -15.34 6.09
N GLU A 34 10.87 -15.98 5.17
CA GLU A 34 9.41 -16.01 5.07
C GLU A 34 8.79 -17.21 5.79
N GLU A 35 9.59 -18.25 6.11
CA GLU A 35 9.12 -19.40 6.87
C GLU A 35 8.63 -18.98 8.26
N GLY A 36 7.36 -19.30 8.56
CA GLY A 36 6.69 -18.93 9.81
C GLY A 36 5.96 -17.59 9.78
N HIS A 37 5.94 -16.86 8.66
CA HIS A 37 5.11 -15.67 8.53
C HIS A 37 3.67 -16.02 8.14
N GLN A 38 2.71 -15.47 8.88
CA GLN A 38 1.30 -15.51 8.48
C GLN A 38 1.09 -14.49 7.34
N TYR A 39 0.74 -14.98 6.15
CA TYR A 39 0.39 -14.12 5.02
C TYR A 39 -1.04 -13.60 5.17
N ILE A 40 -1.29 -12.40 4.66
CA ILE A 40 -2.62 -11.80 4.62
C ILE A 40 -3.24 -12.16 3.28
N SER A 41 -4.44 -12.76 3.32
CA SER A 41 -5.18 -13.13 2.11
C SER A 41 -5.63 -11.87 1.36
N THR A 42 -5.54 -11.92 0.04
CA THR A 42 -6.14 -10.90 -0.84
C THR A 42 -7.64 -11.10 -1.04
N GLY A 43 -8.19 -12.25 -0.60
CA GLY A 43 -9.55 -12.69 -0.89
C GLY A 43 -9.70 -13.39 -2.25
N SER A 44 -8.65 -13.47 -3.04
CA SER A 44 -8.60 -14.20 -4.31
C SER A 44 -7.52 -15.27 -4.27
N ALA A 45 -7.92 -16.55 -4.30
CA ALA A 45 -6.98 -17.66 -4.29
C ALA A 45 -5.99 -17.60 -5.46
N LEU A 46 -6.43 -17.16 -6.64
CA LEU A 46 -5.56 -17.01 -7.81
C LEU A 46 -4.53 -15.90 -7.61
N LEU A 47 -4.94 -14.76 -7.04
CA LEU A 47 -4.02 -13.67 -6.75
C LEU A 47 -3.06 -14.06 -5.61
N ASN A 48 -3.54 -14.75 -4.58
CA ASN A 48 -2.70 -15.28 -3.52
C ASN A 48 -1.60 -16.21 -4.08
N LEU A 49 -1.98 -17.17 -4.92
CA LEU A 49 -1.02 -18.06 -5.58
C LEU A 49 0.00 -17.30 -6.44
N ALA A 50 -0.44 -16.29 -7.16
CA ALA A 50 0.45 -15.47 -7.99
C ALA A 50 1.47 -14.66 -7.16
N LEU A 51 1.09 -14.21 -5.96
CA LEU A 51 1.92 -13.36 -5.10
C LEU A 51 2.84 -14.15 -4.17
N SER A 52 2.38 -15.28 -3.64
CA SER A 52 3.07 -15.99 -2.55
C SER A 52 3.21 -17.50 -2.75
N ASP A 53 2.68 -18.04 -3.84
CA ASP A 53 2.58 -19.48 -4.08
C ASP A 53 1.73 -20.23 -3.01
N LYS A 54 0.84 -19.49 -2.32
CA LYS A 54 -0.08 -20.00 -1.29
C LYS A 54 -1.50 -19.61 -1.62
N ALA A 55 -2.45 -20.53 -1.49
CA ALA A 55 -3.85 -20.27 -1.84
C ALA A 55 -4.58 -19.36 -0.83
N ASP A 56 -4.12 -19.33 0.42
CA ASP A 56 -4.75 -18.70 1.58
C ASP A 56 -4.06 -17.42 2.06
N GLY A 57 -3.03 -16.94 1.36
CA GLY A 57 -2.34 -15.72 1.73
C GLY A 57 -1.46 -15.17 0.61
N GLY A 58 -1.66 -13.90 0.25
CA GLY A 58 -0.95 -13.22 -0.83
C GLY A 58 0.04 -12.18 -0.35
N TYR A 59 -0.33 -11.36 0.62
CA TYR A 59 0.50 -10.26 1.08
C TYR A 59 1.36 -10.64 2.29
N LEU A 60 2.65 -10.35 2.21
CA LEU A 60 3.55 -10.51 3.33
C LEU A 60 3.43 -9.30 4.28
N PRO A 61 3.20 -9.48 5.59
CA PRO A 61 3.24 -8.40 6.56
C PRO A 61 4.58 -7.64 6.57
N GLY A 62 4.55 -6.38 6.93
CA GLY A 62 5.73 -5.52 6.93
C GLY A 62 6.02 -4.85 5.58
N LYS A 63 5.04 -4.79 4.68
CA LYS A 63 5.18 -4.25 3.32
C LYS A 63 4.22 -3.09 3.05
N VAL A 64 4.60 -2.28 2.08
CA VAL A 64 3.73 -1.34 1.38
C VAL A 64 3.44 -1.94 0.01
N ILE A 65 2.18 -2.04 -0.34
CA ILE A 65 1.70 -2.55 -1.62
C ILE A 65 1.05 -1.40 -2.39
N ASN A 66 1.38 -1.27 -3.66
CA ASN A 66 0.71 -0.34 -4.56
C ASN A 66 -0.16 -1.13 -5.53
N VAL A 67 -1.47 -0.87 -5.53
CA VAL A 67 -2.44 -1.49 -6.41
C VAL A 67 -2.76 -0.51 -7.54
N ILE A 68 -2.30 -0.83 -8.73
CA ILE A 68 -2.42 0.03 -9.91
C ILE A 68 -3.41 -0.59 -10.89
N GLY A 69 -4.27 0.23 -11.45
CA GLY A 69 -5.23 -0.17 -12.48
C GLY A 69 -6.12 1.01 -12.89
N ASP A 70 -6.81 0.85 -13.99
CA ASP A 70 -7.74 1.86 -14.50
C ASP A 70 -8.90 2.14 -13.54
N SER A 71 -9.59 3.26 -13.75
CA SER A 71 -10.83 3.55 -13.03
C SER A 71 -11.82 2.40 -13.22
N SER A 72 -12.58 2.09 -12.15
CA SER A 72 -13.57 1.01 -12.14
C SER A 72 -13.03 -0.40 -12.43
N SER A 73 -11.71 -0.63 -12.29
CA SER A 73 -11.10 -1.96 -12.46
C SER A 73 -11.29 -2.90 -11.25
N GLY A 74 -11.95 -2.44 -10.18
CA GLY A 74 -12.21 -3.22 -8.98
C GLY A 74 -11.14 -3.14 -7.90
N LYS A 75 -10.20 -2.16 -7.96
CA LYS A 75 -9.12 -1.99 -6.97
C LYS A 75 -9.66 -1.85 -5.54
N THR A 76 -10.58 -0.93 -5.33
CA THR A 76 -11.24 -0.70 -4.03
C THR A 76 -11.89 -1.98 -3.51
N PHE A 77 -12.69 -2.67 -4.33
CA PHE A 77 -13.32 -3.92 -3.95
C PHE A 77 -12.31 -4.99 -3.55
N GLN A 78 -11.22 -5.16 -4.33
CA GLN A 78 -10.15 -6.10 -4.03
C GLN A 78 -9.46 -5.78 -2.69
N CYS A 79 -9.24 -4.51 -2.40
CA CYS A 79 -8.62 -4.08 -1.14
C CYS A 79 -9.57 -4.28 0.05
N LEU A 80 -10.85 -3.94 -0.09
CA LEU A 80 -11.87 -4.21 0.94
C LEU A 80 -12.03 -5.72 1.21
N THR A 81 -11.91 -6.56 0.18
CA THR A 81 -11.92 -8.02 0.36
C THR A 81 -10.73 -8.49 1.23
N THR A 82 -9.56 -7.85 1.11
CA THR A 82 -8.42 -8.13 2.00
C THR A 82 -8.74 -7.82 3.47
N LEU A 83 -9.42 -6.71 3.76
CA LEU A 83 -9.89 -6.40 5.13
C LEU A 83 -10.92 -7.43 5.61
N ALA A 84 -11.83 -7.84 4.74
CA ALA A 84 -12.83 -8.85 5.06
C ALA A 84 -12.19 -10.20 5.42
N GLU A 85 -11.22 -10.66 4.65
CA GLU A 85 -10.43 -11.87 4.94
C GLU A 85 -9.74 -11.77 6.30
N ALA A 86 -9.06 -10.64 6.57
CA ALA A 86 -8.42 -10.41 7.86
C ALA A 86 -9.43 -10.34 9.02
N ALA A 87 -10.63 -9.78 8.80
CA ALA A 87 -11.67 -9.71 9.81
C ALA A 87 -12.20 -11.10 10.23
N HIS A 88 -12.14 -12.08 9.34
CA HIS A 88 -12.61 -13.44 9.59
C HIS A 88 -11.51 -14.41 10.00
N ASN A 89 -10.24 -14.04 9.87
CA ASN A 89 -9.11 -14.89 10.22
C ASN A 89 -8.60 -14.59 11.64
N PRO A 90 -8.67 -15.54 12.59
CA PRO A 90 -8.22 -15.32 13.97
C PRO A 90 -6.75 -14.90 14.11
N ALA A 91 -5.90 -15.22 13.13
CA ALA A 91 -4.50 -14.80 13.15
C ALA A 91 -4.32 -13.27 13.07
N PHE A 92 -5.38 -12.54 12.68
CA PHE A 92 -5.38 -11.07 12.56
C PHE A 92 -6.35 -10.39 13.54
N ASP A 93 -6.79 -11.08 14.60
CA ASP A 93 -7.68 -10.50 15.60
C ASP A 93 -7.05 -9.30 16.32
N ASP A 94 -5.73 -9.30 16.49
CA ASP A 94 -4.98 -8.19 17.11
C ASP A 94 -4.71 -7.02 16.15
N TYR A 95 -4.96 -7.19 14.85
CA TYR A 95 -4.73 -6.14 13.87
C TYR A 95 -5.84 -5.10 13.87
N LEU A 96 -5.48 -3.83 13.75
CA LEU A 96 -6.43 -2.76 13.42
C LEU A 96 -6.63 -2.75 11.89
N LEU A 97 -7.88 -2.81 11.48
CA LEU A 97 -8.26 -2.79 10.07
C LEU A 97 -8.73 -1.39 9.72
N ILE A 98 -7.94 -0.66 8.94
CA ILE A 98 -8.17 0.76 8.63
C ILE A 98 -8.52 0.90 7.14
N TYR A 99 -9.63 1.59 6.87
CA TYR A 99 -10.00 2.02 5.53
C TYR A 99 -10.08 3.55 5.49
N ASP A 100 -9.21 4.16 4.70
CA ASP A 100 -9.09 5.60 4.53
C ASP A 100 -9.56 5.99 3.12
N ASP A 101 -10.84 6.37 3.01
CA ASP A 101 -11.51 6.75 1.77
C ASP A 101 -11.32 8.24 1.50
N ALA A 102 -10.17 8.62 0.96
CA ALA A 102 -9.83 10.01 0.65
C ALA A 102 -10.72 10.63 -0.45
N GLU A 103 -11.33 9.82 -1.28
CA GLU A 103 -12.26 10.29 -2.31
C GLU A 103 -13.67 10.51 -1.76
N ALA A 104 -13.98 9.96 -0.57
CA ALA A 104 -15.33 9.88 -0.01
C ALA A 104 -16.36 9.35 -1.04
N ALA A 105 -15.91 8.45 -1.90
CA ALA A 105 -16.64 7.94 -3.04
C ALA A 105 -17.07 6.47 -2.88
N SER A 106 -16.69 5.84 -1.77
CA SER A 106 -17.02 4.44 -1.53
C SER A 106 -18.49 4.32 -1.10
N GLU A 107 -19.34 3.93 -2.05
CA GLU A 107 -20.75 3.61 -1.83
C GLU A 107 -20.97 2.13 -1.45
N PHE A 108 -19.92 1.41 -1.03
CA PHE A 108 -20.04 0.00 -0.70
C PHE A 108 -20.77 -0.21 0.63
N ASP A 109 -21.87 -0.95 0.57
CA ASP A 109 -22.53 -1.47 1.76
C ASP A 109 -21.70 -2.65 2.32
N LEU A 110 -20.80 -2.35 3.25
CA LEU A 110 -19.89 -3.33 3.84
C LEU A 110 -20.63 -4.47 4.55
N VAL A 111 -21.77 -4.17 5.18
CA VAL A 111 -22.58 -5.18 5.86
C VAL A 111 -23.16 -6.16 4.85
N LYS A 112 -23.69 -5.66 3.75
CA LYS A 112 -24.31 -6.49 2.71
C LYS A 112 -23.27 -7.32 1.95
N LEU A 113 -22.09 -6.76 1.71
CA LEU A 113 -21.04 -7.43 0.93
C LEU A 113 -20.21 -8.41 1.76
N PHE A 114 -19.87 -8.05 3.00
CA PHE A 114 -18.88 -8.77 3.79
C PHE A 114 -19.38 -9.20 5.18
N GLY A 115 -20.61 -8.83 5.52
CA GLY A 115 -21.24 -9.15 6.80
C GLY A 115 -20.91 -8.19 7.93
N GLN A 116 -21.70 -8.27 9.00
CA GLN A 116 -21.66 -7.39 10.16
C GLN A 116 -20.28 -7.37 10.84
N LYS A 117 -19.67 -8.54 11.03
CA LYS A 117 -18.35 -8.69 11.68
C LYS A 117 -17.27 -7.88 10.97
N THR A 118 -17.26 -7.90 9.63
CA THR A 118 -16.31 -7.12 8.85
C THR A 118 -16.54 -5.62 9.01
N ALA A 119 -17.79 -5.19 8.86
CA ALA A 119 -18.16 -3.78 8.96
C ALA A 119 -17.81 -3.19 10.33
N GLU A 120 -18.00 -3.93 11.42
CA GLU A 120 -17.65 -3.48 12.78
C GLU A 120 -16.14 -3.44 13.05
N ARG A 121 -15.34 -4.21 12.31
CA ARG A 121 -13.88 -4.23 12.46
C ARG A 121 -13.15 -3.22 11.60
N ILE A 122 -13.78 -2.69 10.56
CA ILE A 122 -13.20 -1.66 9.71
C ILE A 122 -13.35 -0.30 10.40
N LEU A 123 -12.24 0.36 10.62
CA LEU A 123 -12.13 1.59 11.38
C LEU A 123 -11.65 2.74 10.48
N PRO A 124 -12.03 3.99 10.79
CA PRO A 124 -11.47 5.16 10.11
C PRO A 124 -10.02 5.41 10.56
N PRO A 125 -9.24 6.22 9.80
CA PRO A 125 -7.82 6.44 10.09
C PRO A 125 -7.55 7.23 11.39
N ASN A 126 -8.51 8.02 11.84
CA ASN A 126 -8.38 8.95 12.97
C ASN A 126 -9.25 8.53 14.16
N LEU A 127 -8.89 7.38 14.77
CA LEU A 127 -9.66 6.77 15.87
C LEU A 127 -9.81 7.66 17.13
N ASP A 128 -8.89 8.62 17.31
CA ASP A 128 -8.80 9.43 18.52
C ASP A 128 -9.53 10.76 18.41
N LEU A 129 -10.12 11.07 17.26
CA LEU A 129 -10.85 12.30 17.03
C LEU A 129 -12.34 12.12 17.33
N GLU A 130 -12.97 13.15 17.90
CA GLU A 130 -14.42 13.17 18.14
C GLU A 130 -15.21 13.03 16.84
N ASP A 131 -14.65 13.53 15.73
CA ASP A 131 -15.19 13.38 14.38
C ASP A 131 -14.13 12.76 13.47
N PRO A 132 -14.13 11.43 13.32
CA PRO A 132 -13.13 10.73 12.53
C PRO A 132 -13.33 11.04 11.04
N GLU A 133 -12.46 11.87 10.49
CA GLU A 133 -12.42 12.18 9.06
C GLU A 133 -11.39 11.32 8.33
N HIS A 134 -11.65 11.07 7.04
CA HIS A 134 -10.66 10.50 6.12
C HIS A 134 -9.57 11.52 5.78
N SER A 135 -8.40 11.02 5.39
CA SER A 135 -7.28 11.87 5.00
C SER A 135 -7.62 12.69 3.76
N ARG A 136 -7.38 13.99 3.82
CA ARG A 136 -7.53 14.91 2.68
C ARG A 136 -6.19 15.31 2.08
N THR A 137 -5.16 15.29 2.92
CA THR A 137 -3.80 15.66 2.52
C THR A 137 -2.83 14.52 2.78
N MET A 138 -1.67 14.58 2.11
CA MET A 138 -0.56 13.67 2.39
C MET A 138 -0.07 13.79 3.84
N MET A 139 -0.25 14.97 4.46
CA MET A 139 0.11 15.20 5.85
C MET A 139 -0.86 14.50 6.81
N ASP A 140 -2.17 14.48 6.50
CA ASP A 140 -3.17 13.75 7.29
C ASP A 140 -2.86 12.26 7.28
N PHE A 141 -2.66 11.70 6.08
CA PHE A 141 -2.28 10.31 5.89
C PHE A 141 -0.99 9.96 6.66
N GLN A 142 0.06 10.79 6.54
CA GLN A 142 1.32 10.59 7.26
C GLN A 142 1.11 10.60 8.78
N SER A 143 0.33 11.55 9.27
CA SER A 143 0.06 11.72 10.71
C SER A 143 -0.72 10.53 11.25
N SER A 144 -1.74 10.08 10.53
CA SER A 144 -2.57 8.92 10.88
C SER A 144 -1.75 7.64 10.94
N ILE A 145 -1.00 7.34 9.88
CA ILE A 145 -0.12 6.15 9.86
C ILE A 145 0.94 6.20 10.97
N ARG A 146 1.61 7.33 11.16
CA ARG A 146 2.64 7.44 12.21
C ARG A 146 2.08 7.19 13.59
N ARG A 147 0.92 7.74 13.90
CA ARG A 147 0.23 7.54 15.18
C ARG A 147 -0.13 6.06 15.38
N LEU A 148 -0.75 5.44 14.37
CA LEU A 148 -1.12 4.02 14.41
C LEU A 148 0.10 3.11 14.58
N LEU A 149 1.22 3.40 13.89
CA LEU A 149 2.46 2.63 14.00
C LEU A 149 3.23 2.85 15.32
N GLN A 150 2.89 3.88 16.09
CA GLN A 150 3.41 4.10 17.45
C GLN A 150 2.62 3.31 18.51
N GLY A 151 1.44 2.82 18.17
CA GLY A 151 0.65 1.94 19.02
C GLY A 151 1.23 0.53 19.11
N ASP A 152 0.66 -0.27 20.01
CA ASP A 152 1.11 -1.64 20.28
C ASP A 152 0.56 -2.67 19.28
N LYS A 153 -0.43 -2.29 18.44
CA LYS A 153 -1.10 -3.20 17.53
C LYS A 153 -0.60 -3.03 16.09
N PRO A 154 -0.40 -4.14 15.36
CA PRO A 154 -0.18 -4.07 13.92
C PRO A 154 -1.43 -3.57 13.19
N ILE A 155 -1.25 -3.00 12.01
CA ILE A 155 -2.34 -2.47 11.20
C ILE A 155 -2.38 -3.11 9.81
N ILE A 156 -3.59 -3.23 9.25
CA ILE A 156 -3.82 -3.36 7.81
C ILE A 156 -4.52 -2.07 7.39
N TYR A 157 -3.82 -1.23 6.66
CA TYR A 157 -4.26 0.10 6.27
C TYR A 157 -4.44 0.19 4.77
N ILE A 158 -5.60 0.62 4.32
CA ILE A 158 -5.90 0.88 2.91
C ILE A 158 -6.10 2.39 2.74
N GLN A 159 -5.34 2.99 1.81
CA GLN A 159 -5.50 4.37 1.35
C GLN A 159 -6.15 4.36 -0.03
N ASP A 160 -7.36 4.87 -0.12
CA ASP A 160 -8.14 4.91 -1.35
C ASP A 160 -8.69 6.33 -1.64
N SER A 161 -8.23 7.04 -2.63
CA SER A 161 -7.01 6.75 -3.39
C SER A 161 -5.87 7.68 -2.93
N PHE A 162 -4.62 7.23 -3.16
CA PHE A 162 -3.45 8.04 -2.85
C PHE A 162 -3.36 9.28 -3.76
N ASP A 163 -3.89 9.16 -4.98
CA ASP A 163 -3.92 10.27 -5.93
C ASP A 163 -4.93 11.36 -5.55
N ALA A 164 -5.94 11.06 -4.73
CA ALA A 164 -6.89 12.05 -4.23
C ALA A 164 -6.27 12.97 -3.15
N LEU A 165 -5.20 12.52 -2.48
CA LEU A 165 -4.54 13.32 -1.46
C LEU A 165 -3.87 14.55 -2.08
N THR A 166 -4.12 15.71 -1.49
CA THR A 166 -3.46 16.97 -1.88
C THR A 166 -2.21 17.22 -1.02
N THR A 167 -1.35 18.14 -1.49
CA THR A 167 -0.25 18.68 -0.68
C THR A 167 -0.63 20.05 -0.13
N ASP A 168 0.00 20.48 0.97
CA ASP A 168 -0.20 21.82 1.52
C ASP A 168 0.14 22.92 0.51
N GLN A 169 1.05 22.64 -0.41
CA GLN A 169 1.45 23.58 -1.46
C GLN A 169 0.38 23.65 -2.56
N GLU A 170 -0.23 22.53 -2.94
CA GLU A 170 -1.36 22.52 -3.87
C GLU A 170 -2.56 23.30 -3.28
N LEU A 171 -2.83 23.13 -1.98
CA LEU A 171 -3.88 23.90 -1.30
C LEU A 171 -3.60 25.41 -1.29
N LYS A 172 -2.35 25.80 -0.95
CA LYS A 172 -1.94 27.21 -1.00
C LYS A 172 -2.03 27.77 -2.42
N HIS A 173 -1.55 27.00 -3.39
CA HIS A 173 -1.62 27.42 -4.79
C HIS A 173 -3.05 27.59 -5.28
N ALA A 174 -3.97 26.70 -4.91
CA ALA A 174 -5.38 26.83 -5.24
C ALA A 174 -5.99 28.11 -4.64
N ALA A 175 -5.63 28.45 -3.39
CA ALA A 175 -6.05 29.69 -2.75
C ALA A 175 -5.46 30.93 -3.47
N ASP A 176 -4.17 30.90 -3.84
CA ASP A 176 -3.52 31.99 -4.58
C ASP A 176 -4.11 32.19 -5.98
N LEU A 177 -4.53 31.08 -6.65
CA LEU A 177 -5.23 31.11 -7.94
C LEU A 177 -6.60 31.80 -7.79
N GLN A 178 -7.36 31.45 -6.78
CA GLN A 178 -8.65 32.05 -6.49
C GLN A 178 -8.51 33.56 -6.26
N ASP A 179 -7.56 33.95 -5.42
CA ASP A 179 -7.23 35.33 -5.11
C ASP A 179 -6.76 36.12 -6.35
N ALA A 180 -5.99 35.52 -7.23
CA ALA A 180 -5.52 36.12 -8.48
C ALA A 180 -6.68 36.29 -9.47
N HIS A 181 -7.56 35.30 -9.59
CA HIS A 181 -8.77 35.38 -10.41
C HIS A 181 -9.66 36.52 -9.96
N ASP A 182 -9.93 36.65 -8.65
CA ASP A 182 -10.76 37.70 -8.09
C ASP A 182 -10.17 39.11 -8.29
N LYS A 183 -8.83 39.18 -8.47
CA LYS A 183 -8.10 40.42 -8.75
C LYS A 183 -7.80 40.63 -10.26
N GLY A 184 -8.30 39.75 -11.14
CA GLY A 184 -8.12 39.83 -12.61
C GLY A 184 -6.65 39.66 -13.06
N LYS A 185 -5.84 38.90 -12.33
CA LYS A 185 -4.44 38.63 -12.62
C LYS A 185 -4.23 37.19 -13.13
N GLU A 186 -3.28 37.00 -14.04
CA GLU A 186 -2.84 35.67 -14.43
C GLU A 186 -1.98 35.04 -13.34
N ALA A 187 -2.28 33.78 -12.98
CA ALA A 187 -1.50 33.01 -12.03
C ALA A 187 -0.56 32.03 -12.76
N LYS A 188 0.62 31.82 -12.19
CA LYS A 188 1.62 30.87 -12.73
C LYS A 188 1.23 29.44 -12.40
N GLY A 189 1.27 28.54 -13.40
CA GLY A 189 1.06 27.10 -13.20
C GLY A 189 2.15 26.47 -12.34
N THR A 190 1.80 25.50 -11.51
CA THR A 190 2.75 24.68 -10.74
C THR A 190 2.99 23.35 -11.41
N TYR A 191 4.20 22.84 -11.29
CA TYR A 191 4.58 21.51 -11.76
C TYR A 191 4.29 20.48 -10.67
N GLY A 192 3.59 19.37 -11.02
CA GLY A 192 3.22 18.26 -10.11
C GLY A 192 4.39 17.43 -9.54
N MET A 193 5.64 17.88 -9.68
CA MET A 193 6.83 17.19 -9.15
C MET A 193 6.89 17.16 -7.62
N GLU A 194 6.22 18.09 -6.93
CA GLU A 194 6.25 18.17 -5.48
C GLU A 194 5.48 17.04 -4.82
N LYS A 195 4.31 16.68 -5.36
CA LYS A 195 3.52 15.55 -4.88
C LYS A 195 4.32 14.26 -4.90
N ALA A 196 5.01 13.97 -6.03
CA ALA A 196 5.87 12.80 -6.16
C ALA A 196 7.05 12.81 -5.15
N LYS A 197 7.64 13.98 -4.89
CA LYS A 197 8.69 14.15 -3.89
C LYS A 197 8.18 13.90 -2.47
N HIS A 198 7.04 14.46 -2.12
CA HIS A 198 6.37 14.23 -0.83
C HIS A 198 6.02 12.77 -0.64
N ALA A 199 5.43 12.11 -1.64
CA ALA A 199 5.13 10.69 -1.63
C ALA A 199 6.37 9.84 -1.37
N SER A 200 7.47 10.11 -2.06
CA SER A 200 8.74 9.40 -1.88
C SER A 200 9.33 9.57 -0.47
N ILE A 201 9.24 10.75 0.12
CA ILE A 201 9.68 11.01 1.49
C ILE A 201 8.78 10.27 2.49
N LEU A 202 7.48 10.39 2.35
CA LEU A 202 6.48 9.76 3.21
C LEU A 202 6.67 8.25 3.26
N LEU A 203 6.74 7.59 2.12
CA LEU A 203 6.90 6.13 2.03
C LEU A 203 8.21 5.67 2.72
N ARG A 204 9.30 6.42 2.60
CA ARG A 204 10.55 6.12 3.31
C ARG A 204 10.42 6.27 4.83
N LEU A 205 9.67 7.27 5.29
CA LEU A 205 9.48 7.53 6.72
C LEU A 205 8.64 6.44 7.40
N ILE A 206 7.63 5.91 6.73
CA ILE A 206 6.74 4.88 7.30
C ILE A 206 7.28 3.46 7.17
N ALA A 207 8.14 3.18 6.18
CA ALA A 207 8.61 1.84 5.85
C ALA A 207 9.25 1.10 7.05
N GLY A 208 10.06 1.79 7.85
CA GLY A 208 10.68 1.22 9.04
C GLY A 208 9.68 0.81 10.11
N GLY A 209 8.67 1.65 10.35
CA GLY A 209 7.57 1.38 11.28
C GLY A 209 6.73 0.19 10.84
N ILE A 210 6.32 0.18 9.57
CA ILE A 210 5.52 -0.91 8.96
C ILE A 210 6.25 -2.26 9.10
N LYS A 211 7.55 -2.30 8.82
CA LYS A 211 8.35 -3.51 8.96
C LYS A 211 8.43 -3.97 10.43
N LYS A 212 8.69 -3.03 11.35
CA LYS A 212 8.84 -3.31 12.79
C LYS A 212 7.55 -3.86 13.40
N THR A 213 6.41 -3.27 13.08
CA THR A 213 5.10 -3.68 13.61
C THR A 213 4.48 -4.84 12.84
N ARG A 214 5.10 -5.30 11.75
CA ARG A 214 4.52 -6.31 10.83
C ARG A 214 3.17 -5.87 10.24
N SER A 215 3.01 -4.59 10.05
CA SER A 215 1.82 -3.99 9.46
C SER A 215 1.79 -4.15 7.94
N LEU A 216 0.64 -3.98 7.33
CA LEU A 216 0.46 -3.92 5.88
C LEU A 216 -0.16 -2.57 5.52
N VAL A 217 0.39 -1.88 4.54
CA VAL A 217 -0.21 -0.68 3.96
C VAL A 217 -0.45 -0.93 2.48
N ILE A 218 -1.68 -0.74 2.03
CA ILE A 218 -2.07 -0.82 0.62
C ILE A 218 -2.47 0.57 0.17
N ILE A 219 -1.90 1.03 -0.92
CA ILE A 219 -2.25 2.29 -1.57
C ILE A 219 -2.84 2.02 -2.96
N ILE A 220 -3.88 2.75 -3.32
CA ILE A 220 -4.61 2.66 -4.58
C ILE A 220 -4.38 3.93 -5.39
#